data_ac7479ce92f6562c83029566b9e555d6
#
_entry.id   ac7479ce92f6562c83029566b9e555d6
#
_cell.length_a   1.000
_cell.length_b   1.000
_cell.length_c   1.000
_cell.angle_alpha   90.00
_cell.angle_beta   90.00
_cell.angle_gamma   90.00
#
_symmetry.space_group_name_H-M   'P 1'
#
loop_
_entity.id
_entity.type
_entity.pdbx_description
1 polymer ?
#
loop_
_entity_poly.entity_id
_entity_poly.type
_entity_poly.pdbx_seq_one_letter_code
_entity_poly.pdbx_strand_id
1 'polypeptide(L)'
;VGKPEFFPDPAANSISVASLASCPLIVYRRWEPFISHCFPGTAPDYLCINDDARTSMTWAQCGAGIALVPSYMAKAGGEDLLKIPLKDQGVMSRIALIARKHGMVSRVSREFFQFFPNYFAN
;
A
#
# COMPACT_ATOMS: atom_id res chain seq x y z
N VAL A 1 -1.05 -4.55 6.87
CA VAL A 1 -2.05 -4.26 7.92
C VAL A 1 -2.95 -5.47 8.09
N GLY A 2 -3.22 -5.88 9.33
CA GLY A 2 -4.08 -7.03 9.64
C GLY A 2 -4.23 -7.26 11.13
N LYS A 3 -4.99 -8.27 11.52
CA LYS A 3 -5.07 -8.69 12.92
C LYS A 3 -3.75 -9.35 13.33
N PRO A 4 -3.29 -9.17 14.60
CA PRO A 4 -1.97 -9.67 15.05
C PRO A 4 -1.75 -11.16 14.83
N GLU A 5 -2.78 -11.98 14.94
CA GLU A 5 -2.71 -13.45 14.78
C GLU A 5 -2.31 -13.92 13.39
N PHE A 6 -2.41 -13.07 12.36
CA PHE A 6 -2.00 -13.42 11.00
C PHE A 6 -0.50 -13.20 10.73
N PHE A 7 0.18 -12.43 11.60
CA PHE A 7 1.58 -12.12 11.37
C PHE A 7 2.51 -13.20 11.95
N PRO A 8 3.58 -13.58 11.22
CA PRO A 8 4.56 -14.55 11.73
C PRO A 8 5.35 -13.99 12.92
N ASP A 9 5.53 -12.66 12.98
CA ASP A 9 6.12 -11.95 14.12
C ASP A 9 5.36 -10.64 14.35
N PRO A 10 4.36 -10.62 15.25
CA PRO A 10 3.60 -9.41 15.57
C PRO A 10 4.42 -8.30 16.24
N ALA A 11 5.59 -8.62 16.81
CA ALA A 11 6.45 -7.65 17.48
C ALA A 11 7.50 -7.00 16.55
N ALA A 12 7.56 -7.43 15.28
CA ALA A 12 8.53 -6.91 14.34
C ALA A 12 8.32 -5.42 14.02
N ASN A 13 9.39 -4.65 14.01
CA ASN A 13 9.37 -3.24 13.60
C ASN A 13 9.25 -3.06 12.07
N SER A 14 9.60 -4.08 11.30
CA SER A 14 9.44 -4.14 9.84
C SER A 14 9.45 -5.60 9.38
N ILE A 15 8.82 -5.89 8.25
CA ILE A 15 8.69 -7.25 7.73
C ILE A 15 8.97 -7.29 6.22
N SER A 16 9.52 -8.40 5.71
CA SER A 16 9.63 -8.60 4.26
C SER A 16 8.35 -9.22 3.69
N VAL A 17 8.05 -8.91 2.44
CA VAL A 17 6.95 -9.55 1.73
C VAL A 17 7.13 -11.07 1.71
N ALA A 18 8.36 -11.54 1.47
CA ALA A 18 8.67 -12.98 1.43
C ALA A 18 8.30 -13.73 2.71
N SER A 19 8.44 -13.10 3.89
CA SER A 19 8.08 -13.74 5.16
C SER A 19 6.57 -13.90 5.37
N LEU A 20 5.77 -13.28 4.52
CA LEU A 20 4.30 -13.40 4.53
C LEU A 20 3.78 -14.51 3.61
N ALA A 21 4.64 -15.34 3.03
CA ALA A 21 4.27 -16.35 2.03
C ALA A 21 3.21 -17.36 2.52
N SER A 22 3.16 -17.65 3.81
CA SER A 22 2.17 -18.55 4.42
C SER A 22 0.95 -17.84 5.00
N CYS A 23 0.87 -16.51 4.85
CA CYS A 23 -0.22 -15.71 5.42
C CYS A 23 -1.34 -15.49 4.39
N PRO A 24 -2.59 -15.30 4.82
CA PRO A 24 -3.68 -14.94 3.92
C PRO A 24 -3.51 -13.48 3.46
N LEU A 25 -2.92 -13.30 2.27
CA LEU A 25 -2.60 -11.97 1.72
C LEU A 25 -3.74 -11.41 0.88
N ILE A 26 -4.05 -10.13 1.11
CA ILE A 26 -4.98 -9.33 0.34
C ILE A 26 -4.17 -8.29 -0.41
N VAL A 27 -4.15 -8.36 -1.73
CA VAL A 27 -3.25 -7.59 -2.58
C VAL A 27 -4.03 -6.67 -3.51
N TYR A 28 -3.58 -5.43 -3.62
CA TYR A 28 -4.08 -4.52 -4.63
C TYR A 28 -3.49 -4.89 -5.99
N ARG A 29 -4.34 -5.12 -7.00
CA ARG A 29 -3.98 -5.63 -8.34
C ARG A 29 -2.82 -4.86 -8.98
N ARG A 30 -2.78 -3.54 -8.85
CA ARG A 30 -1.72 -2.72 -9.44
C ARG A 30 -0.34 -3.04 -8.87
N TRP A 31 -0.25 -3.54 -7.64
CA TRP A 31 1.02 -3.88 -6.99
C TRP A 31 1.36 -5.36 -7.04
N GLU A 32 0.39 -6.19 -7.43
CA GLU A 32 0.59 -7.64 -7.49
C GLU A 32 1.87 -8.03 -8.23
N PRO A 33 2.19 -7.47 -9.44
CA PRO A 33 3.42 -7.83 -10.15
C PRO A 33 4.69 -7.52 -9.35
N PHE A 34 4.72 -6.41 -8.61
CA PHE A 34 5.88 -6.04 -7.78
C PHE A 34 5.99 -6.91 -6.55
N ILE A 35 4.87 -7.23 -5.91
CA ILE A 35 4.80 -8.08 -4.72
C ILE A 35 5.20 -9.51 -5.07
N SER A 36 4.74 -10.04 -6.19
CA SER A 36 5.09 -11.37 -6.65
C SER A 36 6.60 -11.56 -6.84
N HIS A 37 7.31 -10.52 -7.28
CA HIS A 37 8.77 -10.57 -7.43
C HIS A 37 9.54 -10.60 -6.09
N CYS A 38 8.88 -10.28 -4.98
CA CYS A 38 9.51 -10.35 -3.66
C CYS A 38 9.59 -11.78 -3.10
N PHE A 39 8.89 -12.73 -3.71
CA PHE A 39 8.93 -14.12 -3.27
C PHE A 39 10.04 -14.90 -4.00
N PRO A 40 10.87 -15.66 -3.28
CA PRO A 40 11.84 -16.54 -3.89
C PRO A 40 11.13 -17.73 -4.55
N GLY A 41 11.05 -17.76 -5.87
CA GLY A 41 10.30 -18.74 -6.63
C GLY A 41 8.91 -18.26 -7.03
N THR A 42 7.90 -19.11 -6.86
CA THR A 42 6.52 -18.76 -7.19
C THR A 42 5.85 -18.00 -6.05
N ALA A 43 5.14 -16.93 -6.37
CA ALA A 43 4.31 -16.23 -5.39
C ALA A 43 3.23 -17.16 -4.81
N PRO A 44 2.84 -16.99 -3.54
CA PRO A 44 1.78 -17.79 -2.94
C PRO A 44 0.42 -17.47 -3.58
N ASP A 45 -0.53 -18.35 -3.37
CA ASP A 45 -1.93 -18.05 -3.66
C ASP A 45 -2.40 -16.93 -2.74
N TYR A 46 -2.79 -15.80 -3.34
CA TYR A 46 -3.35 -14.70 -2.57
C TYR A 46 -4.79 -15.01 -2.17
N LEU A 47 -5.16 -14.61 -0.95
CA LEU A 47 -6.55 -14.72 -0.49
C LEU A 47 -7.48 -13.90 -1.39
N CYS A 48 -7.02 -12.73 -1.80
CA CYS A 48 -7.78 -11.84 -2.67
C CYS A 48 -6.83 -10.91 -3.44
N ILE A 49 -7.13 -10.71 -4.73
CA ILE A 49 -6.57 -9.61 -5.53
C ILE A 49 -7.74 -8.71 -5.90
N ASN A 50 -7.70 -7.45 -5.48
CA ASN A 50 -8.75 -6.48 -5.73
C ASN A 50 -8.22 -5.20 -6.39
N ASP A 51 -9.12 -4.36 -6.87
CA ASP A 51 -8.81 -3.15 -7.63
C ASP A 51 -8.86 -1.87 -6.78
N ASP A 52 -9.10 -2.01 -5.47
CA ASP A 52 -9.18 -0.86 -4.55
C ASP A 52 -8.53 -1.15 -3.20
N ALA A 53 -7.59 -0.28 -2.81
CA ALA A 53 -6.89 -0.41 -1.54
C ALA A 53 -7.78 -0.19 -0.31
N ARG A 54 -8.90 0.52 -0.42
CA ARG A 54 -9.89 0.67 0.66
C ARG A 54 -10.60 -0.65 0.91
N THR A 55 -10.96 -1.35 -0.16
CA THR A 55 -11.53 -2.70 -0.07
C THR A 55 -10.56 -3.64 0.64
N SER A 56 -9.27 -3.62 0.30
CA SER A 56 -8.25 -4.40 1.01
C SER A 56 -8.24 -4.09 2.50
N MET A 57 -8.33 -2.81 2.86
CA MET A 57 -8.35 -2.37 4.26
C MET A 57 -9.59 -2.88 5.01
N THR A 58 -10.76 -2.79 4.36
CA THR A 58 -12.02 -3.30 4.95
C THR A 58 -11.94 -4.80 5.22
N TRP A 59 -11.38 -5.59 4.31
CA TRP A 59 -11.19 -7.02 4.52
C TRP A 59 -10.26 -7.33 5.68
N ALA A 60 -9.15 -6.57 5.81
CA ALA A 60 -8.26 -6.71 6.95
C ALA A 60 -8.97 -6.36 8.28
N GLN A 61 -9.79 -5.32 8.30
CA GLN A 61 -10.62 -4.93 9.45
C GLN A 61 -11.61 -6.03 9.85
N CYS A 62 -12.20 -6.70 8.88
CA CYS A 62 -13.08 -7.85 9.11
C CYS A 62 -12.32 -9.13 9.55
N GLY A 63 -11.00 -9.09 9.64
CA GLY A 63 -10.20 -10.25 10.04
C GLY A 63 -10.06 -11.31 8.96
N ALA A 64 -10.10 -10.94 7.67
CA ALA A 64 -9.93 -11.89 6.58
C ALA A 64 -8.45 -12.26 6.35
N GLY A 65 -7.52 -11.34 6.63
CA GLY A 65 -6.10 -11.57 6.41
C GLY A 65 -5.26 -10.29 6.52
N ILE A 66 -4.08 -10.31 5.90
CA ILE A 66 -3.14 -9.18 5.86
C ILE A 66 -3.31 -8.43 4.55
N ALA A 67 -3.69 -7.16 4.63
CA ALA A 67 -3.76 -6.26 3.48
C ALA A 67 -2.44 -5.52 3.27
N LEU A 68 -1.93 -5.54 2.04
CA LEU A 68 -0.80 -4.73 1.62
C LEU A 68 -1.34 -3.41 1.07
N VAL A 69 -1.15 -2.34 1.83
CA VAL A 69 -1.74 -1.02 1.56
C VAL A 69 -0.69 0.10 1.68
N PRO A 70 -0.91 1.27 1.04
CA PRO A 70 -0.04 2.42 1.24
C PRO A 70 0.02 2.87 2.69
N SER A 71 1.16 3.40 3.12
CA SER A 71 1.36 3.84 4.50
C SER A 71 0.34 4.88 4.98
N TYR A 72 -0.10 5.78 4.10
CA TYR A 72 -1.12 6.78 4.46
C TYR A 72 -2.49 6.14 4.78
N MET A 73 -2.84 5.04 4.11
CA MET A 73 -4.07 4.29 4.41
C MET A 73 -3.94 3.49 5.70
N ALA A 74 -2.76 2.90 5.94
CA ALA A 74 -2.50 2.21 7.18
C ALA A 74 -2.69 3.12 8.41
N LYS A 75 -2.30 4.41 8.30
CA LYS A 75 -2.52 5.41 9.35
C LYS A 75 -4.00 5.65 9.66
N ALA A 76 -4.86 5.56 8.65
CA ALA A 76 -6.31 5.73 8.81
C ALA A 76 -7.03 4.48 9.34
N GLY A 77 -6.35 3.33 9.41
CA GLY A 77 -6.91 2.09 9.97
C GLY A 77 -7.12 2.15 11.48
N GLY A 78 -8.09 1.40 11.97
CA GLY A 78 -8.44 1.31 13.39
C GLY A 78 -7.28 0.89 14.29
N GLU A 79 -7.41 1.13 15.60
CA GLU A 79 -6.40 0.79 16.61
C GLU A 79 -6.23 -0.71 16.82
N ASP A 80 -7.25 -1.49 16.46
CA ASP A 80 -7.29 -2.94 16.58
C ASP A 80 -6.50 -3.69 15.49
N LEU A 81 -5.91 -2.93 14.53
CA LEU A 81 -5.09 -3.48 13.46
C LEU A 81 -3.60 -3.25 13.71
N LEU A 82 -2.83 -4.31 13.57
CA LEU A 82 -1.39 -4.24 13.54
C LEU A 82 -0.91 -3.67 12.20
N LYS A 83 0.03 -2.73 12.25
CA LYS A 83 0.56 -1.99 11.11
C LYS A 83 2.07 -2.13 11.09
N ILE A 84 2.59 -3.04 10.28
CA ILE A 84 4.03 -3.29 10.17
C ILE A 84 4.52 -2.81 8.79
N PRO A 85 5.52 -1.91 8.72
CA PRO A 85 6.10 -1.47 7.47
C PRO A 85 6.79 -2.60 6.72
N LEU A 86 6.67 -2.59 5.39
CA LEU A 86 7.47 -3.46 4.52
C LEU A 86 8.87 -2.88 4.35
N LYS A 87 9.91 -3.73 4.45
CA LYS A 87 11.31 -3.33 4.25
C LYS A 87 11.81 -3.52 2.81
N ASP A 88 10.98 -4.10 1.93
CA ASP A 88 11.35 -4.40 0.55
C ASP A 88 11.43 -3.12 -0.29
N GLN A 89 12.61 -2.83 -0.85
CA GLN A 89 12.85 -1.58 -1.59
C GLN A 89 12.02 -1.43 -2.87
N GLY A 90 11.61 -2.54 -3.49
CA GLY A 90 10.80 -2.56 -4.72
C GLY A 90 9.31 -2.22 -4.52
N VAL A 91 8.83 -2.12 -3.27
CA VAL A 91 7.41 -1.93 -2.95
C VAL A 91 7.08 -0.48 -2.60
N MET A 92 7.82 0.47 -3.16
CA MET A 92 7.58 1.90 -2.97
C MET A 92 6.71 2.46 -4.08
N SER A 93 5.61 3.13 -3.72
CA SER A 93 4.81 3.90 -4.67
C SER A 93 5.03 5.40 -4.48
N ARG A 94 4.97 6.14 -5.58
CA ARG A 94 5.05 7.60 -5.56
C ARG A 94 3.80 8.17 -6.22
N ILE A 95 3.24 9.20 -5.62
CA ILE A 95 2.19 10.02 -6.23
C ILE A 95 2.88 11.20 -6.89
N ALA A 96 2.64 11.42 -8.17
CA ALA A 96 3.22 12.51 -8.93
C ALA A 96 2.12 13.37 -9.55
N LEU A 97 2.29 14.68 -9.44
CA LEU A 97 1.49 15.63 -10.19
C LEU A 97 2.16 15.88 -11.54
N ILE A 98 1.46 15.57 -12.62
CA ILE A 98 1.98 15.70 -13.98
C ILE A 98 1.27 16.82 -14.70
N ALA A 99 2.03 17.74 -15.32
CA ALA A 99 1.50 18.79 -16.17
C ALA A 99 2.19 18.86 -17.52
N ARG A 100 1.49 19.39 -18.50
CA ARG A 100 2.06 19.71 -19.79
C ARG A 100 3.11 20.82 -19.64
N LYS A 101 4.32 20.58 -20.15
CA LYS A 101 5.43 21.54 -20.04
C LYS A 101 5.21 22.78 -20.93
N HIS A 102 4.57 22.61 -22.09
CA HIS A 102 4.34 23.69 -23.08
C HIS A 102 2.89 23.67 -23.53
N GLY A 103 2.32 24.86 -23.77
CA GLY A 103 0.95 25.07 -24.24
C GLY A 103 0.12 25.95 -23.31
N MET A 104 -1.13 26.24 -23.72
CA MET A 104 -2.05 27.02 -22.89
C MET A 104 -2.48 26.19 -21.68
N VAL A 105 -2.04 26.62 -20.51
CA VAL A 105 -2.48 26.09 -19.23
C VAL A 105 -3.50 27.05 -18.66
N SER A 106 -4.68 26.57 -18.28
CA SER A 106 -5.71 27.42 -17.68
C SER A 106 -5.19 28.10 -16.40
N ARG A 107 -5.78 29.25 -16.04
CA ARG A 107 -5.44 29.95 -14.80
C ARG A 107 -5.59 29.02 -13.59
N VAL A 108 -6.70 28.27 -13.53
CA VAL A 108 -6.99 27.33 -12.45
C VAL A 108 -5.92 26.25 -12.34
N SER A 109 -5.50 25.66 -13.46
CA SER A 109 -4.42 24.65 -13.47
C SER A 109 -3.11 25.21 -12.93
N ARG A 110 -2.79 26.45 -13.26
CA ARG A 110 -1.56 27.13 -12.82
C ARG A 110 -1.59 27.38 -11.31
N GLU A 111 -2.71 27.93 -10.81
CA GLU A 111 -2.91 28.17 -9.38
C GLU A 111 -2.86 26.85 -8.58
N PHE A 112 -3.49 25.77 -9.09
CA PHE A 112 -3.42 24.45 -8.48
C PHE A 112 -1.99 23.92 -8.38
N PHE A 113 -1.19 24.09 -9.46
CA PHE A 113 0.21 23.67 -9.46
C PHE A 113 1.07 24.45 -8.46
N GLN A 114 0.77 25.71 -8.22
CA GLN A 114 1.47 26.53 -7.20
C GLN A 114 1.03 26.14 -5.78
N PHE A 115 -0.23 25.77 -5.61
CA PHE A 115 -0.80 25.39 -4.31
C PHE A 115 -0.33 24.00 -3.85
N PHE A 116 -0.26 23.04 -4.79
CA PHE A 116 -0.06 21.62 -4.47
C PHE A 116 1.26 21.33 -3.71
N PRO A 117 2.43 21.85 -4.11
CA PRO A 117 3.68 21.61 -3.37
C PRO A 117 3.62 22.12 -1.93
N ASN A 118 2.99 23.27 -1.72
CA ASN A 118 2.89 23.89 -0.40
C ASN A 118 1.95 23.14 0.54
N TYR A 119 0.94 22.46 0.00
CA TYR A 119 -0.01 21.67 0.78
C TYR A 119 0.56 20.33 1.25
N PHE A 120 1.43 19.69 0.46
CA PHE A 120 2.00 18.37 0.75
C PHE A 120 3.45 18.40 1.25
N ALA A 121 4.05 19.59 1.38
CA ALA A 121 5.42 19.74 1.91
C ALA A 121 5.50 19.75 3.45
N ASN A 122 4.37 19.64 4.15
CA ASN A 122 4.29 19.59 5.63
C ASN A 122 4.06 18.17 6.14
#